data_a73cb86d8a5357e30f92b49589a28b93
#
_entry.id   a73cb86d8a5357e30f92b49589a28b93
#
_cell.length_a   1.000
_cell.length_b   1.000
_cell.length_c   1.000
_cell.angle_alpha   90.00
_cell.angle_beta   90.00
_cell.angle_gamma   90.00
#
_symmetry.space_group_name_H-M   'P 1'
#
loop_
_entity.id
_entity.type
_entity.pdbx_description
1 polymer ?
#
loop_
_entity_poly.entity_id
_entity_poly.type
_entity_poly.pdbx_seq_one_letter_code
_entity_poly.pdbx_strand_id
1 'polypeptide(L)'
;MDYSIKCKSHPWHGINPGTPDEVRAFIEIVPTDTVKYEVDKESGYLSVDRPQKFSNIVPSLYGFIPRTWCNVKMAELTNKALARLDVEGDGDPLDICVLTEKDVTHGDILVRAKPIGGLRLLDNNQADDKIIAVLKNDAIYSKYDDIEDLPVQIVRRLIHYFTTYKDIPGETNQ
;
A
#
# COMPACT_ATOMS: atom_id res chain seq x y z
N MET A 1 10.03 -31.60 26.32
CA MET A 1 10.28 -30.57 25.26
C MET A 1 8.93 -30.08 24.80
N ASP A 2 8.66 -28.77 24.91
CA ASP A 2 7.44 -28.19 24.38
C ASP A 2 7.63 -28.01 22.86
N TYR A 3 6.98 -28.85 22.07
CA TYR A 3 6.99 -28.78 20.61
C TYR A 3 5.90 -27.82 20.08
N SER A 4 5.56 -26.77 20.81
CA SER A 4 4.64 -25.76 20.28
C SER A 4 5.24 -25.14 19.03
N ILE A 5 4.79 -25.59 17.87
CA ILE A 5 5.15 -25.02 16.58
C ILE A 5 4.56 -23.61 16.53
N LYS A 6 5.43 -22.59 16.58
CA LYS A 6 5.03 -21.22 16.36
C LYS A 6 4.89 -21.01 14.85
N CYS A 7 3.68 -21.11 14.34
CA CYS A 7 3.41 -20.78 12.95
C CYS A 7 3.35 -19.25 12.76
N LYS A 8 3.92 -18.75 11.66
CA LYS A 8 3.73 -17.38 11.22
C LYS A 8 2.26 -17.18 10.86
N SER A 9 1.63 -16.16 11.41
CA SER A 9 0.25 -15.82 11.07
C SER A 9 0.15 -15.35 9.63
N HIS A 10 -0.95 -15.69 8.96
CA HIS A 10 -1.23 -15.18 7.62
C HIS A 10 -1.22 -13.64 7.61
N PRO A 11 -0.43 -12.99 6.75
CA PRO A 11 -0.26 -11.53 6.77
C PRO A 11 -1.57 -10.76 6.68
N TRP A 12 -2.47 -11.18 5.81
CA TRP A 12 -3.77 -10.52 5.66
C TRP A 12 -4.74 -10.87 6.80
N HIS A 13 -4.94 -12.17 7.08
CA HIS A 13 -6.03 -12.62 7.94
C HIS A 13 -5.65 -12.78 9.41
N GLY A 14 -4.38 -13.03 9.69
CA GLY A 14 -3.92 -13.43 11.04
C GLY A 14 -3.39 -12.29 11.92
N ILE A 15 -3.15 -11.09 11.37
CA ILE A 15 -2.49 -10.00 12.07
C ILE A 15 -3.50 -8.92 12.48
N ASN A 16 -3.38 -8.41 13.71
CA ASN A 16 -4.20 -7.28 14.15
C ASN A 16 -3.79 -6.00 13.41
N PRO A 17 -4.72 -5.27 12.78
CA PRO A 17 -4.43 -4.08 11.98
C PRO A 17 -3.97 -2.85 12.78
N GLY A 18 -4.11 -2.86 14.10
CA GLY A 18 -3.90 -1.68 14.93
C GLY A 18 -5.17 -0.84 15.08
N THR A 19 -5.00 0.46 15.22
CA THR A 19 -6.09 1.45 15.31
C THR A 19 -6.00 2.41 14.11
N PRO A 20 -7.05 3.20 13.81
CA PRO A 20 -6.98 4.20 12.74
C PRO A 20 -5.83 5.21 12.88
N ASP A 21 -5.42 5.53 14.12
CA ASP A 21 -4.33 6.48 14.38
C ASP A 21 -2.94 5.84 14.33
N GLU A 22 -2.87 4.51 14.47
CA GLU A 22 -1.64 3.74 14.42
C GLU A 22 -1.93 2.35 13.85
N VAL A 23 -1.75 2.20 12.56
CA VAL A 23 -1.96 0.94 11.86
C VAL A 23 -0.70 0.08 11.87
N ARG A 24 -0.89 -1.24 11.73
CA ARG A 24 0.15 -2.15 11.29
C ARG A 24 0.04 -2.31 9.79
N ALA A 25 1.15 -2.18 9.10
CA ALA A 25 1.24 -2.44 7.68
C ALA A 25 2.16 -3.65 7.45
N PHE A 26 1.73 -4.56 6.61
CA PHE A 26 2.58 -5.62 6.08
C PHE A 26 3.21 -5.09 4.79
N ILE A 27 4.53 -5.04 4.75
CA ILE A 27 5.28 -4.49 3.61
C ILE A 27 5.66 -5.61 2.67
N GLU A 28 5.24 -5.48 1.42
CA GLU A 28 5.52 -6.41 0.33
C GLU A 28 6.68 -5.95 -0.53
N ILE A 29 6.76 -4.64 -0.79
CA ILE A 29 7.72 -4.04 -1.73
C ILE A 29 8.43 -2.87 -1.05
N VAL A 30 9.72 -2.78 -1.29
CA VAL A 30 10.57 -1.67 -0.82
C VAL A 30 11.23 -0.94 -2.00
N PRO A 31 11.71 0.32 -1.81
CA PRO A 31 12.29 1.11 -2.91
C PRO A 31 13.52 0.52 -3.62
N THR A 32 14.08 -0.57 -3.10
CA THR A 32 15.20 -1.29 -3.75
C THR A 32 14.74 -2.46 -4.62
N ASP A 33 13.45 -2.80 -4.59
CA ASP A 33 12.93 -3.94 -5.34
C ASP A 33 12.75 -3.60 -6.82
N THR A 34 13.27 -4.47 -7.66
CA THR A 34 13.05 -4.44 -9.12
C THR A 34 11.94 -5.39 -9.56
N VAL A 35 11.25 -6.00 -8.60
CA VAL A 35 10.19 -6.97 -8.79
C VAL A 35 8.99 -6.54 -7.96
N LYS A 36 7.78 -6.70 -8.48
CA LYS A 36 6.57 -6.60 -7.68
C LYS A 36 6.37 -7.91 -6.93
N TYR A 37 6.37 -7.83 -5.61
CA TYR A 37 5.97 -8.90 -4.73
C TYR A 37 4.52 -8.72 -4.29
N GLU A 38 3.84 -9.82 -4.05
CA GLU A 38 2.46 -9.85 -3.56
C GLU A 38 2.27 -11.05 -2.65
N VAL A 39 1.51 -10.89 -1.59
CA VAL A 39 1.13 -12.00 -0.72
C VAL A 39 0.15 -12.90 -1.45
N ASP A 40 0.50 -14.16 -1.60
CA ASP A 40 -0.45 -15.17 -2.05
C ASP A 40 -1.61 -15.28 -1.05
N LYS A 41 -2.82 -15.04 -1.53
CA LYS A 41 -4.01 -14.86 -0.69
C LYS A 41 -4.43 -16.14 0.05
N GLU A 42 -4.04 -17.30 -0.44
CA GLU A 42 -4.36 -18.60 0.16
C GLU A 42 -3.30 -19.01 1.19
N SER A 43 -2.04 -18.99 0.81
CA SER A 43 -0.94 -19.47 1.63
C SER A 43 -0.36 -18.44 2.59
N GLY A 44 -0.48 -17.16 2.27
CA GLY A 44 0.13 -16.05 3.01
C GLY A 44 1.63 -15.90 2.79
N TYR A 45 2.22 -16.63 1.85
CA TYR A 45 3.61 -16.42 1.47
C TYR A 45 3.76 -15.22 0.53
N LEU A 46 4.85 -14.48 0.69
CA LEU A 46 5.24 -13.47 -0.29
C LEU A 46 5.73 -14.17 -1.56
N SER A 47 5.14 -13.81 -2.69
CA SER A 47 5.46 -14.37 -4.00
C SER A 47 5.83 -13.27 -5.00
N VAL A 48 6.49 -13.66 -6.08
CA VAL A 48 6.77 -12.75 -7.20
C VAL A 48 5.53 -12.69 -8.08
N ASP A 49 4.92 -11.51 -8.18
CA ASP A 49 3.84 -11.25 -9.14
C ASP A 49 4.45 -11.03 -10.54
N ARG A 50 5.31 -10.04 -10.66
CA ARG A 50 5.99 -9.73 -11.94
C ARG A 50 7.23 -8.87 -11.75
N PRO A 51 8.19 -8.87 -12.71
CA PRO A 51 9.22 -7.84 -12.74
C PRO A 51 8.59 -6.44 -12.87
N GLN A 52 9.21 -5.45 -12.25
CA GLN A 52 8.83 -4.06 -12.48
C GLN A 52 9.13 -3.67 -13.93
N LYS A 53 8.26 -2.85 -14.52
CA LYS A 53 8.44 -2.40 -15.89
C LYS A 53 9.47 -1.26 -15.95
N PHE A 54 10.42 -1.37 -16.86
CA PHE A 54 11.42 -0.32 -17.17
C PHE A 54 12.16 0.17 -15.92
N SER A 55 12.10 1.49 -15.66
CA SER A 55 12.75 2.15 -14.52
C SER A 55 11.80 2.39 -13.33
N ASN A 56 10.63 1.75 -13.31
CA ASN A 56 9.66 1.94 -12.25
C ASN A 56 10.18 1.36 -10.94
N ILE A 57 10.25 2.22 -9.93
CA ILE A 57 10.62 1.90 -8.55
C ILE A 57 9.59 2.52 -7.65
N VAL A 58 9.00 1.73 -6.76
CA VAL A 58 8.06 2.25 -5.76
C VAL A 58 8.75 3.29 -4.86
N PRO A 59 8.18 4.49 -4.67
CA PRO A 59 8.89 5.57 -3.98
C PRO A 59 8.76 5.55 -2.45
N SER A 60 8.22 4.49 -1.88
CA SER A 60 7.97 4.30 -0.44
C SER A 60 7.97 2.82 -0.09
N LEU A 61 7.92 2.46 1.19
CA LEU A 61 7.52 1.12 1.57
C LEU A 61 6.07 0.92 1.12
N TYR A 62 5.78 -0.20 0.47
CA TYR A 62 4.46 -0.49 -0.07
C TYR A 62 3.98 -1.86 0.40
N GLY A 63 2.71 -1.95 0.71
CA GLY A 63 2.04 -3.16 1.13
C GLY A 63 0.60 -2.86 1.52
N PHE A 64 0.07 -3.56 2.51
CA PHE A 64 -1.34 -3.43 2.88
C PHE A 64 -1.55 -3.42 4.41
N ILE A 65 -2.74 -2.99 4.81
CA ILE A 65 -3.19 -3.05 6.20
C ILE A 65 -3.89 -4.40 6.42
N PRO A 66 -3.40 -5.25 7.34
CA PRO A 66 -4.04 -6.53 7.65
C PRO A 66 -5.52 -6.40 8.04
N ARG A 67 -6.32 -7.43 7.75
CA ARG A 67 -7.76 -7.51 8.06
C ARG A 67 -8.61 -6.35 7.52
N THR A 68 -8.14 -5.69 6.48
CA THR A 68 -8.95 -4.74 5.72
C THR A 68 -9.44 -5.38 4.42
N TRP A 69 -10.43 -4.78 3.80
CA TRP A 69 -11.03 -5.29 2.57
C TRP A 69 -11.64 -4.14 1.77
N CYS A 70 -11.12 -3.91 0.59
CA CYS A 70 -11.64 -2.95 -0.37
C CYS A 70 -12.84 -3.57 -1.09
N ASN A 71 -14.05 -3.25 -0.61
CA ASN A 71 -15.30 -3.77 -1.15
C ASN A 71 -16.38 -2.67 -1.12
N VAL A 72 -17.64 -3.03 -0.91
CA VAL A 72 -18.81 -2.16 -1.00
C VAL A 72 -18.63 -0.79 -0.34
N LYS A 73 -18.06 -0.71 0.86
CA LYS A 73 -17.84 0.57 1.56
C LYS A 73 -16.85 1.48 0.81
N MET A 74 -15.79 0.91 0.25
CA MET A 74 -14.82 1.69 -0.54
C MET A 74 -15.44 2.12 -1.87
N ALA A 75 -16.17 1.23 -2.52
CA ALA A 75 -16.94 1.55 -3.72
C ALA A 75 -17.93 2.70 -3.48
N GLU A 76 -18.71 2.66 -2.39
CA GLU A 76 -19.65 3.73 -2.02
C GLU A 76 -18.94 5.07 -1.77
N LEU A 77 -17.82 5.06 -1.05
CA LEU A 77 -17.01 6.27 -0.81
C LEU A 77 -16.49 6.87 -2.10
N THR A 78 -15.98 6.04 -3.00
CA THR A 78 -15.43 6.45 -4.29
C THR A 78 -16.55 6.95 -5.22
N ASN A 79 -17.64 6.22 -5.31
CA ASN A 79 -18.83 6.62 -6.09
C ASN A 79 -19.36 7.98 -5.63
N LYS A 80 -19.50 8.18 -4.32
CA LYS A 80 -19.94 9.46 -3.76
C LYS A 80 -18.98 10.61 -4.10
N ALA A 81 -17.69 10.38 -4.00
CA ALA A 81 -16.68 11.42 -4.22
C ALA A 81 -16.54 11.81 -5.70
N LEU A 82 -16.73 10.85 -6.61
CA LEU A 82 -16.61 11.06 -8.05
C LEU A 82 -17.96 11.31 -8.76
N ALA A 83 -19.06 11.35 -8.00
CA ALA A 83 -20.43 11.43 -8.54
C ALA A 83 -20.72 10.31 -9.58
N ARG A 84 -20.26 9.09 -9.29
CA ARG A 84 -20.45 7.86 -10.08
C ARG A 84 -21.34 6.87 -9.36
N LEU A 85 -21.70 5.77 -10.01
CA LEU A 85 -22.53 4.69 -9.46
C LEU A 85 -22.00 3.29 -9.81
N ASP A 86 -20.96 3.23 -10.60
CA ASP A 86 -20.47 2.02 -11.26
C ASP A 86 -19.08 1.57 -10.80
N VAL A 87 -18.49 2.25 -9.82
CA VAL A 87 -17.22 1.84 -9.23
C VAL A 87 -17.47 0.69 -8.25
N GLU A 88 -16.66 -0.32 -8.33
CA GLU A 88 -16.64 -1.49 -7.46
C GLU A 88 -15.39 -1.49 -6.57
N GLY A 89 -15.37 -2.30 -5.52
CA GLY A 89 -14.15 -2.60 -4.78
C GLY A 89 -13.36 -3.69 -5.51
N ASP A 90 -12.04 -3.67 -5.39
CA ASP A 90 -11.16 -4.65 -6.04
C ASP A 90 -11.10 -6.02 -5.32
N GLY A 91 -11.63 -6.08 -4.10
CA GLY A 91 -11.65 -7.31 -3.29
C GLY A 91 -10.33 -7.61 -2.57
N ASP A 92 -9.39 -6.67 -2.60
CA ASP A 92 -8.08 -6.79 -1.97
C ASP A 92 -8.01 -6.07 -0.62
N PRO A 93 -6.97 -6.29 0.21
CA PRO A 93 -6.74 -5.48 1.40
C PRO A 93 -6.47 -4.01 1.01
N LEU A 94 -6.66 -3.09 1.96
CA LEU A 94 -6.38 -1.68 1.70
C LEU A 94 -4.87 -1.44 1.60
N ASP A 95 -4.44 -0.91 0.48
CA ASP A 95 -3.06 -0.59 0.18
C ASP A 95 -2.54 0.59 1.00
N ILE A 96 -1.27 0.53 1.37
CA ILE A 96 -0.60 1.56 2.15
C ILE A 96 0.80 1.86 1.64
N CYS A 97 1.12 3.15 1.54
CA CYS A 97 2.45 3.68 1.33
C CYS A 97 2.99 4.24 2.64
N VAL A 98 4.11 3.70 3.13
CA VAL A 98 4.72 4.17 4.38
C VAL A 98 6.01 4.92 4.07
N LEU A 99 5.99 6.22 4.38
CA LEU A 99 7.15 7.10 4.21
C LEU A 99 8.12 6.94 5.38
N THR A 100 9.40 6.88 5.06
CA THR A 100 10.50 6.82 6.02
C THR A 100 11.75 7.46 5.43
N GLU A 101 12.61 8.02 6.29
CA GLU A 101 13.89 8.58 5.88
C GLU A 101 14.99 7.51 5.69
N LYS A 102 14.78 6.33 6.27
CA LYS A 102 15.78 5.26 6.25
C LYS A 102 15.50 4.23 5.18
N ASP A 103 16.55 3.68 4.62
CA ASP A 103 16.46 2.61 3.65
C ASP A 103 16.10 1.30 4.34
N VAL A 104 14.89 0.84 4.13
CA VAL A 104 14.47 -0.53 4.46
C VAL A 104 14.66 -1.36 3.19
N THR A 105 15.50 -2.37 3.27
CA THR A 105 16.03 -3.09 2.11
C THR A 105 15.36 -4.44 1.84
N HIS A 106 14.33 -4.80 2.59
CA HIS A 106 13.59 -6.05 2.39
C HIS A 106 12.14 -5.92 2.82
N GLY A 107 11.26 -6.60 2.12
CA GLY A 107 9.85 -6.79 2.45
C GLY A 107 9.62 -7.95 3.44
N ASP A 108 8.40 -8.49 3.46
CA ASP A 108 7.95 -9.54 4.38
C ASP A 108 8.07 -9.12 5.86
N ILE A 109 7.84 -7.85 6.14
CA ILE A 109 7.96 -7.27 7.48
C ILE A 109 6.68 -6.54 7.89
N LEU A 110 6.49 -6.45 9.21
CA LEU A 110 5.46 -5.60 9.81
C LEU A 110 6.07 -4.29 10.30
N VAL A 111 5.43 -3.20 9.93
CA VAL A 111 5.76 -1.87 10.46
C VAL A 111 4.55 -1.26 11.16
N ARG A 112 4.79 -0.34 12.08
CA ARG A 112 3.75 0.53 12.65
C ARG A 112 3.84 1.87 11.95
N ALA A 113 2.70 2.37 11.49
CA ALA A 113 2.63 3.59 10.72
C ALA A 113 1.44 4.44 11.19
N LYS A 114 1.60 5.75 11.10
CA LYS A 114 0.55 6.74 11.33
C LYS A 114 -0.01 7.17 9.97
N PRO A 115 -1.29 6.85 9.65
CA PRO A 115 -1.94 7.39 8.47
C PRO A 115 -2.02 8.91 8.53
N ILE A 116 -1.73 9.58 7.43
CA ILE A 116 -1.77 11.04 7.30
C ILE A 116 -2.63 11.52 6.13
N GLY A 117 -3.20 10.60 5.36
CA GLY A 117 -4.06 10.90 4.23
C GLY A 117 -4.16 9.75 3.25
N GLY A 118 -4.55 10.05 2.01
CA GLY A 118 -4.67 9.04 0.97
C GLY A 118 -4.71 9.62 -0.43
N LEU A 119 -4.46 8.77 -1.41
CA LEU A 119 -4.65 9.06 -2.83
C LEU A 119 -5.81 8.23 -3.34
N ARG A 120 -6.82 8.87 -3.92
CA ARG A 120 -7.90 8.17 -4.59
C ARG A 120 -7.49 7.80 -6.01
N LEU A 121 -7.58 6.53 -6.31
CA LEU A 121 -7.22 5.97 -7.59
C LEU A 121 -8.34 5.06 -8.10
N LEU A 122 -8.45 4.97 -9.41
CA LEU A 122 -9.27 3.99 -10.10
C LEU A 122 -8.38 3.14 -10.99
N ASP A 123 -8.56 1.83 -10.91
CA ASP A 123 -7.97 0.88 -11.83
C ASP A 123 -9.08 0.06 -12.49
N ASN A 124 -9.24 0.20 -13.81
CA ASN A 124 -10.29 -0.52 -14.55
C ASN A 124 -11.70 -0.45 -13.91
N ASN A 125 -12.10 0.72 -13.45
CA ASN A 125 -13.38 0.96 -12.77
C ASN A 125 -13.47 0.38 -11.34
N GLN A 126 -12.37 -0.09 -10.77
CA GLN A 126 -12.29 -0.53 -9.38
C GLN A 126 -11.65 0.55 -8.51
N ALA A 127 -12.14 0.69 -7.28
CA ALA A 127 -11.52 1.56 -6.29
C ALA A 127 -10.17 0.97 -5.88
N ASP A 128 -9.10 1.73 -6.08
CA ASP A 128 -7.71 1.31 -5.81
C ASP A 128 -7.00 2.39 -4.98
N ASP A 129 -7.69 2.88 -3.92
CA ASP A 129 -7.19 3.95 -3.06
C ASP A 129 -5.92 3.52 -2.32
N LYS A 130 -4.95 4.46 -2.19
CA LYS A 130 -3.70 4.24 -1.45
C LYS A 130 -3.69 5.07 -0.18
N ILE A 131 -3.60 4.43 0.97
CA ILE A 131 -3.40 5.13 2.25
C ILE A 131 -1.96 5.60 2.30
N ILE A 132 -1.77 6.88 2.64
CA ILE A 132 -0.44 7.47 2.85
C ILE A 132 -0.20 7.58 4.35
N ALA A 133 0.91 7.02 4.79
CA ALA A 133 1.29 6.98 6.19
C ALA A 133 2.77 7.30 6.38
N VAL A 134 3.15 7.63 7.59
CA VAL A 134 4.55 7.82 7.99
C VAL A 134 4.96 6.73 8.98
N LEU A 135 6.19 6.23 8.87
CA LEU A 135 6.71 5.23 9.79
C LEU A 135 6.72 5.79 11.22
N LYS A 136 6.19 5.01 12.16
CA LYS A 136 6.19 5.43 13.56
C LYS A 136 7.61 5.66 14.07
N ASN A 137 7.81 6.77 14.79
CA ASN A 137 9.11 7.21 15.32
C ASN A 137 10.18 7.52 14.27
N ASP A 138 9.81 7.70 13.00
CA ASP A 138 10.73 8.24 11.99
C ASP A 138 11.15 9.66 12.37
N ALA A 139 12.45 9.96 12.31
CA ALA A 139 12.99 11.23 12.80
C ALA A 139 12.56 12.44 11.94
N ILE A 140 12.27 12.20 10.65
CA ILE A 140 11.91 13.24 9.69
C ILE A 140 10.39 13.29 9.49
N TYR A 141 9.77 12.12 9.25
CA TYR A 141 8.39 12.05 8.79
C TYR A 141 7.35 11.97 9.92
N SER A 142 7.71 11.52 11.12
CA SER A 142 6.73 11.32 12.21
C SER A 142 6.04 12.60 12.69
N LYS A 143 6.59 13.78 12.36
CA LYS A 143 6.01 15.09 12.68
C LYS A 143 4.80 15.49 11.82
N TYR A 144 4.62 14.86 10.66
CA TYR A 144 3.51 15.18 9.77
C TYR A 144 2.24 14.47 10.22
N ASP A 145 1.15 15.22 10.30
CA ASP A 145 -0.17 14.74 10.70
C ASP A 145 -1.17 14.73 9.53
N ASP A 146 -0.88 15.45 8.47
CA ASP A 146 -1.68 15.51 7.25
C ASP A 146 -0.78 15.40 6.01
N ILE A 147 -1.33 14.83 4.93
CA ILE A 147 -0.64 14.71 3.65
C ILE A 147 -0.35 16.10 3.04
N GLU A 148 -1.18 17.10 3.37
CA GLU A 148 -0.98 18.49 2.91
C GLU A 148 0.23 19.16 3.55
N ASP A 149 0.69 18.68 4.70
CA ASP A 149 1.89 19.17 5.38
C ASP A 149 3.18 18.64 4.74
N LEU A 150 3.10 17.61 3.91
CA LEU A 150 4.27 17.06 3.24
C LEU A 150 4.82 18.03 2.17
N PRO A 151 6.16 18.02 1.94
CA PRO A 151 6.72 18.64 0.77
C PRO A 151 6.01 18.15 -0.50
N VAL A 152 5.46 19.08 -1.29
CA VAL A 152 4.62 18.77 -2.47
C VAL A 152 5.27 17.78 -3.45
N GLN A 153 6.60 17.76 -3.53
CA GLN A 153 7.32 16.87 -4.43
C GLN A 153 7.26 15.40 -3.99
N ILE A 154 7.06 15.14 -2.69
CA ILE A 154 6.86 13.76 -2.20
C ILE A 154 5.51 13.25 -2.69
N VAL A 155 4.45 14.04 -2.52
CA VAL A 155 3.11 13.69 -2.98
C VAL A 155 3.07 13.52 -4.51
N ARG A 156 3.70 14.45 -5.25
CA ARG A 156 3.79 14.37 -6.72
C ARG A 156 4.52 13.11 -7.20
N ARG A 157 5.57 12.69 -6.50
CA ARG A 157 6.30 11.46 -6.84
C ARG A 157 5.43 10.21 -6.64
N LEU A 158 4.64 10.15 -5.56
CA LEU A 158 3.67 9.08 -5.33
C LEU A 158 2.62 9.06 -6.45
N ILE A 159 2.00 10.20 -6.74
CA ILE A 159 1.01 10.32 -7.82
C ILE A 159 1.63 9.88 -9.16
N HIS A 160 2.81 10.38 -9.49
CA HIS A 160 3.48 10.02 -10.74
C HIS A 160 3.72 8.50 -10.84
N TYR A 161 4.20 7.87 -9.77
CA TYR A 161 4.41 6.43 -9.76
C TYR A 161 3.10 5.69 -10.06
N PHE A 162 2.03 5.95 -9.31
CA PHE A 162 0.77 5.22 -9.46
C PHE A 162 0.04 5.51 -10.77
N THR A 163 0.29 6.64 -11.41
CA THR A 163 -0.30 6.96 -12.72
C THR A 163 0.51 6.44 -13.90
N THR A 164 1.76 6.03 -13.71
CA THR A 164 2.65 5.67 -14.82
C THR A 164 3.29 4.28 -14.71
N TYR A 165 3.24 3.62 -13.55
CA TYR A 165 3.96 2.37 -13.35
C TYR A 165 3.47 1.19 -14.21
N LYS A 166 2.26 1.27 -14.74
CA LYS A 166 1.67 0.32 -15.70
C LYS A 166 1.92 0.70 -17.15
N ASP A 167 2.36 1.94 -17.42
CA ASP A 167 2.48 2.46 -18.77
C ASP A 167 3.61 1.78 -19.55
N ILE A 168 3.34 1.52 -20.82
CA ILE A 168 4.32 1.06 -21.79
C ILE A 168 4.58 2.19 -22.76
N PRO A 169 5.84 2.66 -22.96
CA PRO A 169 6.13 3.73 -23.90
C PRO A 169 5.61 3.41 -25.30
N GLY A 170 4.78 4.29 -25.86
CA GLY A 170 4.16 4.12 -27.17
C GLY A 170 2.81 3.41 -27.17
N GLU A 171 2.34 2.90 -26.04
CA GLU A 171 0.98 2.39 -25.87
C GLU A 171 0.14 3.42 -25.10
N THR A 172 -1.05 3.73 -25.61
CA THR A 172 -2.02 4.55 -24.87
C THR A 172 -2.80 3.62 -23.95
N ASN A 173 -2.61 3.73 -22.64
CA ASN A 173 -3.51 3.08 -21.71
C ASN A 173 -4.87 3.77 -21.81
N GLN A 174 -5.88 2.99 -22.14
CA GLN A 174 -7.29 3.43 -22.18
C GLN A 174 -7.90 3.38 -20.77
#